data_76853bed341f2539009d96f35b53a1bc
#
_entry.id   76853bed341f2539009d96f35b53a1bc
#
_cell.length_a   1.000
_cell.length_b   1.000
_cell.length_c   1.000
_cell.angle_alpha   90.00
_cell.angle_beta   90.00
_cell.angle_gamma   90.00
#
_symmetry.space_group_name_H-M   'P 1'
#
loop_
_entity.id
_entity.type
_entity.pdbx_description
1 polymer ?
#
loop_
_entity_poly.entity_id
_entity_poly.type
_entity_poly.pdbx_seq_one_letter_code
_entity_poly.pdbx_strand_id
1 'polypeptide(L)'
;MSNNRLEFDEYILSAGTWTSHICKKLGIELLLQPGKGYSVNQKLKNGITCPAILVEPKCAVTPMNGYTRFSGTMEISSINNRIRKNRVNAICDSVESFYPSIKVDESDRKNAKFGFRPISADGVPYIGRTDKLENVVIATGHGMMGWSMSTGTGKIISEIVANKKTSINIDRFNPNRKF
;
A
#
# COMPACT_ATOMS: atom_id res chain seq x y z
N MET A 1 -29.96 -7.34 -4.77
CA MET A 1 -29.09 -6.17 -4.56
C MET A 1 -29.76 -5.00 -5.25
N SER A 2 -30.11 -3.92 -4.51
CA SER A 2 -30.71 -2.73 -5.09
C SER A 2 -29.68 -2.04 -6.00
N ASN A 3 -30.00 -1.90 -7.27
CA ASN A 3 -29.19 -1.16 -8.24
C ASN A 3 -29.38 0.36 -8.00
N ASN A 4 -28.93 0.88 -6.88
CA ASN A 4 -28.94 2.31 -6.64
C ASN A 4 -27.78 2.93 -7.44
N ARG A 5 -28.11 3.61 -8.53
CA ARG A 5 -27.16 4.44 -9.28
C ARG A 5 -26.97 5.75 -8.50
N LEU A 6 -25.70 6.07 -8.19
CA LEU A 6 -25.32 7.34 -7.59
C LEU A 6 -24.57 8.14 -8.66
N GLU A 7 -24.89 9.43 -8.76
CA GLU A 7 -24.23 10.37 -9.67
C GLU A 7 -23.56 11.47 -8.85
N PHE A 8 -22.32 11.80 -9.20
CA PHE A 8 -21.50 12.81 -8.56
C PHE A 8 -20.81 13.66 -9.63
N ASP A 9 -20.49 14.90 -9.26
CA ASP A 9 -19.76 15.81 -10.17
C ASP A 9 -18.31 15.34 -10.37
N GLU A 10 -17.67 14.75 -9.34
CA GLU A 10 -16.29 14.30 -9.38
C GLU A 10 -16.14 12.92 -8.73
N TYR A 11 -15.28 12.09 -9.33
CA TYR A 11 -14.92 10.76 -8.83
C TYR A 11 -13.43 10.67 -8.57
N ILE A 12 -13.04 10.31 -7.35
CA ILE A 12 -11.65 10.13 -6.97
C ILE A 12 -11.36 8.64 -6.82
N LEU A 13 -10.52 8.09 -7.69
CA LEU A 13 -10.12 6.68 -7.68
C LEU A 13 -8.86 6.48 -6.85
N SER A 14 -9.03 6.06 -5.59
CA SER A 14 -7.95 5.82 -4.63
C SER A 14 -7.99 4.39 -4.05
N ALA A 15 -8.41 3.41 -4.85
CA ALA A 15 -8.59 2.02 -4.43
C ALA A 15 -7.29 1.20 -4.36
N GLY A 16 -6.13 1.85 -4.20
CA GLY A 16 -4.83 1.20 -4.09
C GLY A 16 -4.55 0.29 -5.30
N THR A 17 -4.16 -0.94 -5.03
CA THR A 17 -3.86 -1.95 -6.07
C THR A 17 -5.05 -2.24 -7.00
N TRP A 18 -6.29 -2.12 -6.50
CA TRP A 18 -7.49 -2.38 -7.31
C TRP A 18 -7.84 -1.23 -8.26
N THR A 19 -7.20 -0.08 -8.13
CA THR A 19 -7.45 1.08 -9.02
C THR A 19 -7.24 0.71 -10.48
N SER A 20 -6.21 -0.06 -10.83
CA SER A 20 -5.96 -0.49 -12.21
C SER A 20 -7.11 -1.33 -12.80
N HIS A 21 -7.75 -2.17 -11.98
CA HIS A 21 -8.90 -2.97 -12.42
C HIS A 21 -10.14 -2.11 -12.68
N ILE A 22 -10.37 -1.09 -11.85
CA ILE A 22 -11.46 -0.12 -12.04
C ILE A 22 -11.18 0.71 -13.29
N CYS A 23 -9.98 1.26 -13.40
CA CYS A 23 -9.53 2.07 -14.53
C CYS A 23 -9.67 1.34 -15.87
N LYS A 24 -9.27 0.06 -15.91
CA LYS A 24 -9.40 -0.76 -17.14
C LYS A 24 -10.84 -0.84 -17.64
N LYS A 25 -11.84 -0.92 -16.75
CA LYS A 25 -13.26 -0.92 -17.11
C LYS A 25 -13.72 0.43 -17.67
N LEU A 26 -12.99 1.50 -17.37
CA LEU A 26 -13.24 2.87 -17.84
C LEU A 26 -12.36 3.24 -19.05
N GLY A 27 -11.63 2.28 -19.63
CA GLY A 27 -10.75 2.52 -20.76
C GLY A 27 -9.44 3.26 -20.39
N ILE A 28 -9.11 3.32 -19.09
CA ILE A 28 -7.89 3.96 -18.57
C ILE A 28 -6.86 2.88 -18.27
N GLU A 29 -5.65 3.01 -18.79
CA GLU A 29 -4.55 2.09 -18.52
C GLU A 29 -3.62 2.67 -17.46
N LEU A 30 -3.41 1.93 -16.37
CA LEU A 30 -2.44 2.25 -15.33
C LEU A 30 -1.53 1.04 -15.11
N LEU A 31 -0.23 1.26 -15.23
CA LEU A 31 0.78 0.24 -14.95
C LEU A 31 1.00 0.13 -13.44
N LEU A 32 0.11 -0.60 -12.78
CA LEU A 32 0.16 -0.90 -11.35
C LEU A 32 0.36 -2.40 -11.14
N GLN A 33 1.38 -2.74 -10.36
CA GLN A 33 1.69 -4.10 -9.97
C GLN A 33 1.41 -4.28 -8.46
N PRO A 34 0.67 -5.32 -8.05
CA PRO A 34 0.50 -5.65 -6.64
C PRO A 34 1.81 -6.08 -5.99
N GLY A 35 2.25 -5.35 -4.98
CA GLY A 35 3.37 -5.72 -4.12
C GLY A 35 2.85 -6.31 -2.80
N LYS A 36 2.76 -7.63 -2.70
CA LYS A 36 2.23 -8.30 -1.53
C LYS A 36 3.26 -8.37 -0.42
N GLY A 37 2.94 -7.80 0.73
CA GLY A 37 3.73 -7.91 1.95
C GLY A 37 3.01 -8.75 2.99
N TYR A 38 3.79 -9.29 3.94
CA TYR A 38 3.28 -10.13 5.01
C TYR A 38 3.54 -9.49 6.37
N SER A 39 2.74 -9.81 7.36
CA SER A 39 2.94 -9.40 8.74
C SER A 39 2.47 -10.47 9.73
N VAL A 40 3.18 -10.54 10.85
CA VAL A 40 2.84 -11.35 12.01
C VAL A 40 2.67 -10.42 13.19
N ASN A 41 1.62 -10.58 13.95
CA ASN A 41 1.37 -9.82 15.17
C ASN A 41 1.51 -10.76 16.36
N GLN A 42 2.30 -10.35 17.35
CA GLN A 42 2.51 -11.12 18.58
C GLN A 42 2.37 -10.23 19.80
N LYS A 43 1.69 -10.74 20.84
CA LYS A 43 1.70 -10.12 22.17
C LYS A 43 2.98 -10.52 22.87
N LEU A 44 3.84 -9.55 23.16
CA LEU A 44 5.10 -9.78 23.89
C LEU A 44 4.91 -9.41 25.36
N LYS A 45 5.37 -10.27 26.27
CA LYS A 45 5.32 -10.03 27.72
C LYS A 45 6.17 -8.81 28.12
N ASN A 46 7.35 -8.69 27.54
CA ASN A 46 8.22 -7.51 27.62
C ASN A 46 8.31 -6.92 26.22
N GLY A 47 7.39 -5.99 25.90
CA GLY A 47 7.24 -5.46 24.56
C GLY A 47 8.45 -4.65 24.07
N ILE A 48 8.62 -4.64 22.76
CA ILE A 48 9.54 -3.71 22.10
C ILE A 48 8.90 -2.31 22.19
N THR A 49 9.65 -1.35 22.68
CA THR A 49 9.16 0.03 22.88
C THR A 49 9.46 0.96 21.72
N CYS A 50 10.52 0.68 20.96
CA CYS A 50 10.94 1.50 19.83
C CYS A 50 10.73 0.74 18.50
N PRO A 51 10.21 1.39 17.47
CA PRO A 51 10.15 0.79 16.14
C PRO A 51 11.55 0.66 15.55
N ALA A 52 11.76 -0.39 14.77
CA ALA A 52 13.04 -0.64 14.09
C ALA A 52 12.83 -1.21 12.68
N ILE A 53 13.80 -0.98 11.83
CA ILE A 53 13.93 -1.67 10.54
C ILE A 53 15.20 -2.49 10.58
N LEU A 54 15.07 -3.80 10.47
CA LEU A 54 16.16 -4.74 10.29
C LEU A 54 16.55 -4.68 8.81
N VAL A 55 17.64 -4.00 8.50
CA VAL A 55 17.97 -3.57 7.14
C VAL A 55 18.29 -4.77 6.25
N GLU A 56 19.11 -5.72 6.73
CA GLU A 56 19.54 -6.88 5.97
C GLU A 56 18.37 -7.78 5.57
N PRO A 57 17.47 -8.19 6.49
CA PRO A 57 16.31 -9.02 6.13
C PRO A 57 15.13 -8.20 5.61
N LYS A 58 15.23 -6.86 5.57
CA LYS A 58 14.14 -5.93 5.17
C LYS A 58 12.85 -6.19 5.95
N CYS A 59 13.00 -6.33 7.28
CA CYS A 59 11.90 -6.59 8.20
C CYS A 59 11.68 -5.39 9.11
N ALA A 60 10.45 -4.89 9.19
CA ALA A 60 10.05 -3.84 10.11
C ALA A 60 9.47 -4.47 11.38
N VAL A 61 9.93 -3.97 12.53
CA VAL A 61 9.46 -4.31 13.86
C VAL A 61 8.76 -3.09 14.43
N THR A 62 7.46 -3.18 14.66
CA THR A 62 6.65 -2.02 15.03
C THR A 62 5.84 -2.31 16.29
N PRO A 63 6.15 -1.62 17.41
CA PRO A 63 5.29 -1.67 18.57
C PRO A 63 3.93 -1.04 18.24
N MET A 64 2.86 -1.74 18.63
CA MET A 64 1.49 -1.34 18.43
C MET A 64 0.78 -1.37 19.79
N ASN A 65 -0.46 -0.86 19.84
CA ASN A 65 -1.22 -0.91 21.07
C ASN A 65 -1.57 -2.36 21.45
N GLY A 66 -0.86 -2.91 22.44
CA GLY A 66 -1.07 -4.25 22.99
C GLY A 66 -0.40 -5.41 22.24
N TYR A 67 0.37 -5.16 21.18
CA TYR A 67 1.14 -6.19 20.47
C TYR A 67 2.32 -5.57 19.69
N THR A 68 3.24 -6.41 19.22
CA THR A 68 4.28 -6.01 18.28
C THR A 68 3.98 -6.62 16.91
N ARG A 69 4.10 -5.83 15.87
CA ARG A 69 3.98 -6.27 14.48
C ARG A 69 5.34 -6.47 13.85
N PHE A 70 5.56 -7.66 13.32
CA PHE A 70 6.69 -8.00 12.46
C PHE A 70 6.20 -8.03 11.02
N SER A 71 6.79 -7.22 10.16
CA SER A 71 6.36 -7.15 8.76
C SER A 71 7.53 -7.06 7.81
N GLY A 72 7.41 -7.68 6.67
CA GLY A 72 8.51 -7.70 5.71
C GLY A 72 8.10 -8.32 4.39
N THR A 73 9.11 -8.59 3.61
CA THR A 73 9.06 -9.18 2.27
C THR A 73 8.24 -8.37 1.26
N MET A 74 8.51 -8.60 0.01
CA MET A 74 7.71 -8.09 -1.10
C MET A 74 7.58 -9.21 -2.14
N GLU A 75 6.35 -9.61 -2.41
CA GLU A 75 6.04 -10.57 -3.46
C GLU A 75 5.31 -9.85 -4.58
N ILE A 76 5.92 -9.80 -5.75
CA ILE A 76 5.28 -9.29 -6.95
C ILE A 76 4.48 -10.44 -7.56
N SER A 77 3.17 -10.31 -7.55
CA SER A 77 2.26 -11.35 -8.05
C SER A 77 0.90 -10.75 -8.42
N SER A 78 0.03 -11.55 -9.02
CA SER A 78 -1.39 -11.19 -9.14
C SER A 78 -2.06 -11.09 -7.77
N ILE A 79 -3.19 -10.38 -7.71
CA ILE A 79 -4.02 -10.31 -6.50
C ILE A 79 -4.53 -11.70 -6.15
N ASN A 80 -4.17 -12.21 -4.97
CA ASN A 80 -4.60 -13.49 -4.44
C ASN A 80 -4.53 -13.52 -2.91
N ASN A 81 -5.25 -14.44 -2.28
CA ASN A 81 -5.33 -14.57 -0.82
C ASN A 81 -4.34 -15.60 -0.25
N ARG A 82 -3.45 -16.16 -1.08
CA ARG A 82 -2.50 -17.20 -0.64
C ARG A 82 -1.42 -16.59 0.25
N ILE A 83 -1.23 -17.14 1.45
CA ILE A 83 -0.12 -16.83 2.34
C ILE A 83 0.97 -17.87 2.15
N ARG A 84 2.18 -17.42 1.80
CA ARG A 84 3.35 -18.30 1.60
C ARG A 84 4.09 -18.46 2.92
N LYS A 85 4.06 -19.68 3.48
CA LYS A 85 4.71 -20.00 4.77
C LYS A 85 6.19 -19.65 4.81
N ASN A 86 6.93 -19.90 3.74
CA ASN A 86 8.36 -19.58 3.67
C ASN A 86 8.63 -18.08 3.86
N ARG A 87 7.76 -17.19 3.36
CA ARG A 87 7.90 -15.75 3.55
C ARG A 87 7.55 -15.31 4.97
N VAL A 88 6.55 -15.93 5.57
CA VAL A 88 6.19 -15.71 6.97
C VAL A 88 7.34 -16.16 7.87
N ASN A 89 7.88 -17.36 7.64
CA ASN A 89 9.01 -17.88 8.41
C ASN A 89 10.24 -16.97 8.27
N ALA A 90 10.58 -16.51 7.07
CA ALA A 90 11.70 -15.60 6.88
C ALA A 90 11.59 -14.31 7.73
N ILE A 91 10.38 -13.76 7.91
CA ILE A 91 10.16 -12.63 8.81
C ILE A 91 10.42 -13.03 10.27
N CYS A 92 9.80 -14.13 10.71
CA CYS A 92 9.90 -14.58 12.10
C CYS A 92 11.32 -14.97 12.48
N ASP A 93 12.00 -15.75 11.64
CA ASP A 93 13.38 -16.20 11.85
C ASP A 93 14.35 -15.01 11.90
N SER A 94 14.12 -13.99 11.07
CA SER A 94 14.87 -12.74 11.14
C SER A 94 14.69 -12.03 12.48
N VAL A 95 13.43 -11.91 12.95
CA VAL A 95 13.15 -11.30 14.26
C VAL A 95 13.85 -12.06 15.38
N GLU A 96 13.77 -13.39 15.40
CA GLU A 96 14.41 -14.23 16.41
C GLU A 96 15.91 -14.14 16.38
N SER A 97 16.53 -13.91 15.21
CA SER A 97 17.97 -13.69 15.06
C SER A 97 18.42 -12.36 15.65
N PHE A 98 17.68 -11.28 15.41
CA PHE A 98 18.03 -9.94 15.92
C PHE A 98 17.59 -9.70 17.37
N TYR A 99 16.58 -10.41 17.83
CA TYR A 99 16.04 -10.33 19.19
C TYR A 99 16.04 -11.74 19.83
N PRO A 100 17.17 -12.24 20.34
CA PRO A 100 17.28 -13.63 20.82
C PRO A 100 16.31 -13.99 21.96
N SER A 101 15.83 -12.99 22.69
CA SER A 101 14.82 -13.17 23.75
C SER A 101 13.39 -13.32 23.23
N ILE A 102 13.16 -13.08 21.94
CA ILE A 102 11.83 -13.22 21.31
C ILE A 102 11.77 -14.54 20.58
N LYS A 103 10.70 -15.30 20.84
CA LYS A 103 10.30 -16.47 20.05
C LYS A 103 8.93 -16.22 19.48
N VAL A 104 8.78 -16.32 18.16
CA VAL A 104 7.49 -16.11 17.51
C VAL A 104 6.70 -17.40 17.52
N ASP A 105 5.57 -17.38 18.23
CA ASP A 105 4.73 -18.55 18.42
C ASP A 105 4.19 -19.10 17.09
N GLU A 106 4.10 -20.42 16.98
CA GLU A 106 3.58 -21.06 15.78
C GLU A 106 2.12 -20.69 15.48
N SER A 107 1.34 -20.39 16.52
CA SER A 107 -0.02 -19.86 16.38
C SER A 107 -0.04 -18.50 15.70
N ASP A 108 0.91 -17.60 16.05
CA ASP A 108 1.02 -16.27 15.46
C ASP A 108 1.53 -16.35 14.02
N ARG A 109 2.47 -17.27 13.73
CA ARG A 109 2.93 -17.57 12.37
C ARG A 109 1.76 -18.03 11.47
N LYS A 110 0.88 -18.90 11.98
CA LYS A 110 -0.33 -19.38 11.27
C LYS A 110 -1.36 -18.27 11.05
N ASN A 111 -1.43 -17.31 11.95
CA ASN A 111 -2.33 -16.16 11.89
C ASN A 111 -1.76 -14.96 11.12
N ALA A 112 -0.68 -15.15 10.36
CA ALA A 112 -0.08 -14.11 9.54
C ALA A 112 -1.11 -13.42 8.64
N LYS A 113 -0.91 -12.12 8.42
CA LYS A 113 -1.72 -11.28 7.54
C LYS A 113 -0.92 -10.88 6.32
N PHE A 114 -1.61 -10.42 5.29
CA PHE A 114 -0.98 -9.84 4.11
C PHE A 114 -1.71 -8.57 3.68
N GLY A 115 -1.02 -7.75 2.88
CA GLY A 115 -1.59 -6.58 2.24
C GLY A 115 -0.91 -6.33 0.91
N PHE A 116 -1.59 -5.64 0.02
CA PHE A 116 -1.06 -5.27 -1.29
C PHE A 116 -0.66 -3.79 -1.30
N ARG A 117 0.54 -3.52 -1.78
CA ARG A 117 1.04 -2.17 -2.06
C ARG A 117 0.85 -1.90 -3.54
N PRO A 118 0.25 -0.78 -3.94
CA PRO A 118 0.11 -0.39 -5.34
C PRO A 118 1.46 0.13 -5.85
N ILE A 119 2.20 -0.69 -6.59
CA ILE A 119 3.50 -0.33 -7.13
C ILE A 119 3.31 0.14 -8.57
N SER A 120 3.64 1.39 -8.86
CA SER A 120 3.71 1.93 -10.22
C SER A 120 4.99 1.45 -10.93
N ALA A 121 5.01 1.47 -12.24
CA ALA A 121 6.13 0.96 -13.03
C ALA A 121 7.44 1.72 -12.76
N ASP A 122 7.37 3.01 -12.49
CA ASP A 122 8.50 3.91 -12.23
C ASP A 122 8.71 4.27 -10.75
N GLY A 123 7.90 3.72 -9.85
CA GLY A 123 7.93 4.05 -8.43
C GLY A 123 7.29 5.40 -8.06
N VAL A 124 6.79 6.16 -9.04
CA VAL A 124 6.14 7.45 -8.84
C VAL A 124 4.62 7.27 -8.80
N PRO A 125 3.88 7.84 -7.83
CA PRO A 125 2.43 7.70 -7.78
C PRO A 125 1.73 8.34 -8.99
N TYR A 126 0.50 7.91 -9.24
CA TYR A 126 -0.41 8.55 -10.17
C TYR A 126 -1.32 9.49 -9.40
N ILE A 127 -1.22 10.80 -9.66
CA ILE A 127 -2.04 11.83 -9.00
C ILE A 127 -2.45 12.84 -10.07
N GLY A 128 -3.74 12.93 -10.40
CA GLY A 128 -4.22 13.87 -11.40
C GLY A 128 -5.46 13.42 -12.15
N ARG A 129 -5.92 14.25 -13.06
CA ARG A 129 -7.03 13.94 -13.97
C ARG A 129 -6.56 12.98 -15.07
N THR A 130 -7.49 12.18 -15.55
CA THR A 130 -7.27 11.33 -16.74
C THR A 130 -7.81 12.03 -17.99
N ASP A 131 -7.17 11.78 -19.14
CA ASP A 131 -7.62 12.29 -20.45
C ASP A 131 -8.89 11.59 -20.96
N LYS A 132 -9.28 10.48 -20.35
CA LYS A 132 -10.43 9.68 -20.81
C LYS A 132 -11.76 10.16 -20.26
N LEU A 133 -11.77 10.70 -19.05
CA LEU A 133 -12.97 11.14 -18.34
C LEU A 133 -12.65 12.41 -17.55
N GLU A 134 -13.33 13.50 -17.89
CA GLU A 134 -13.05 14.83 -17.34
C GLU A 134 -13.28 14.93 -15.83
N ASN A 135 -14.26 14.16 -15.32
CA ASN A 135 -14.65 14.16 -13.92
C ASN A 135 -14.03 13.03 -13.10
N VAL A 136 -12.92 12.42 -13.58
CA VAL A 136 -12.22 11.36 -12.87
C VAL A 136 -10.80 11.80 -12.50
N VAL A 137 -10.50 11.75 -11.20
CA VAL A 137 -9.19 12.02 -10.62
C VAL A 137 -8.62 10.73 -10.06
N ILE A 138 -7.35 10.45 -10.33
CA ILE A 138 -6.65 9.26 -9.87
C ILE A 138 -5.68 9.63 -8.75
N ALA A 139 -5.64 8.83 -7.68
CA ALA A 139 -4.73 8.95 -6.57
C ALA A 139 -4.27 7.56 -6.09
N THR A 140 -3.22 7.02 -6.70
CA THR A 140 -2.74 5.66 -6.42
C THR A 140 -1.26 5.48 -6.76
N GLY A 141 -0.72 4.30 -6.53
CA GLY A 141 0.65 3.98 -6.96
C GLY A 141 1.75 4.39 -5.99
N HIS A 142 1.43 4.71 -4.74
CA HIS A 142 2.37 5.21 -3.72
C HIS A 142 3.30 4.13 -3.14
N GLY A 143 3.19 2.87 -3.57
CA GLY A 143 4.01 1.78 -3.06
C GLY A 143 3.92 1.64 -1.54
N MET A 144 5.06 1.72 -0.86
CA MET A 144 5.16 1.65 0.61
C MET A 144 4.94 3.00 1.30
N MET A 145 4.94 4.11 0.55
CA MET A 145 4.92 5.47 1.11
C MET A 145 3.53 6.09 1.22
N GLY A 146 2.47 5.33 0.86
CA GLY A 146 1.11 5.86 0.77
C GLY A 146 0.60 6.50 2.06
N TRP A 147 0.92 5.93 3.21
CA TRP A 147 0.55 6.52 4.50
C TRP A 147 1.23 7.88 4.72
N SER A 148 2.55 7.94 4.57
CA SER A 148 3.34 9.16 4.78
C SER A 148 3.00 10.27 3.79
N MET A 149 2.60 9.91 2.56
CA MET A 149 2.25 10.85 1.50
C MET A 149 0.76 11.22 1.47
N SER A 150 -0.07 10.64 2.33
CA SER A 150 -1.53 10.77 2.26
C SER A 150 -2.01 12.21 2.38
N THR A 151 -1.46 12.98 3.31
CA THR A 151 -1.83 14.39 3.54
C THR A 151 -1.46 15.27 2.35
N GLY A 152 -0.24 15.11 1.81
CA GLY A 152 0.21 15.83 0.61
C GLY A 152 -0.63 15.48 -0.63
N THR A 153 -0.90 14.18 -0.82
CA THR A 153 -1.78 13.71 -1.91
C THR A 153 -3.18 14.29 -1.75
N GLY A 154 -3.76 14.25 -0.55
CA GLY A 154 -5.09 14.80 -0.27
C GLY A 154 -5.17 16.30 -0.59
N LYS A 155 -4.12 17.07 -0.24
CA LYS A 155 -4.04 18.49 -0.57
C LYS A 155 -4.04 18.71 -2.09
N ILE A 156 -3.19 18.00 -2.82
CA ILE A 156 -3.13 18.10 -4.29
C ILE A 156 -4.48 17.76 -4.93
N ILE A 157 -5.11 16.66 -4.49
CA ILE A 157 -6.44 16.25 -4.99
C ILE A 157 -7.48 17.34 -4.71
N SER A 158 -7.48 17.94 -3.52
CA SER A 158 -8.41 19.02 -3.19
C SER A 158 -8.22 20.26 -4.07
N GLU A 159 -6.99 20.58 -4.44
CA GLU A 159 -6.66 21.67 -5.35
C GLU A 159 -7.14 21.38 -6.78
N ILE A 160 -6.95 20.14 -7.27
CA ILE A 160 -7.41 19.68 -8.58
C ILE A 160 -8.94 19.74 -8.69
N VAL A 161 -9.64 19.19 -7.70
CA VAL A 161 -11.12 19.18 -7.67
C VAL A 161 -11.69 20.59 -7.58
N ALA A 162 -11.02 21.48 -6.83
CA ALA A 162 -11.41 22.89 -6.73
C ALA A 162 -10.96 23.74 -7.94
N ASN A 163 -10.40 23.13 -9.00
CA ASN A 163 -9.85 23.80 -10.18
C ASN A 163 -8.83 24.91 -9.83
N LYS A 164 -8.04 24.71 -8.76
CA LYS A 164 -6.97 25.61 -8.33
C LYS A 164 -5.63 25.14 -8.88
N LYS A 165 -4.68 26.07 -8.97
CA LYS A 165 -3.29 25.73 -9.25
C LYS A 165 -2.76 24.87 -8.11
N THR A 166 -2.13 23.75 -8.44
CA THR A 166 -1.51 22.86 -7.45
C THR A 166 -0.32 23.52 -6.77
N SER A 167 -0.18 23.30 -5.47
CA SER A 167 0.90 23.88 -4.64
C SER A 167 2.29 23.37 -5.02
N ILE A 168 2.38 22.28 -5.77
CA ILE A 168 3.63 21.75 -6.35
C ILE A 168 3.40 21.38 -7.82
N ASN A 169 4.48 21.25 -8.60
CA ASN A 169 4.41 20.70 -9.94
C ASN A 169 4.06 19.21 -9.88
N ILE A 170 3.01 18.80 -10.59
CA ILE A 170 2.48 17.42 -10.61
C ILE A 170 2.69 16.70 -11.95
N ASP A 171 3.43 17.27 -12.89
CA ASP A 171 3.62 16.70 -14.24
C ASP A 171 4.15 15.25 -14.18
N ARG A 172 5.06 14.97 -13.25
CA ARG A 172 5.60 13.62 -13.04
C ARG A 172 4.58 12.64 -12.46
N PHE A 173 3.52 13.11 -11.86
CA PHE A 173 2.44 12.29 -11.28
C PHE A 173 1.30 12.05 -12.25
N ASN A 174 1.34 12.64 -13.46
CA ASN A 174 0.28 12.57 -14.44
C ASN A 174 -0.13 11.11 -14.71
N PRO A 175 -1.42 10.74 -14.54
CA PRO A 175 -1.92 9.40 -14.84
C PRO A 175 -1.75 8.97 -16.31
N ASN A 176 -1.68 9.94 -17.22
CA ASN A 176 -1.56 9.71 -18.66
C ASN A 176 -0.09 9.63 -19.14
N ARG A 177 0.89 9.69 -18.21
CA ARG A 177 2.31 9.61 -18.58
C ARG A 177 2.65 8.29 -19.24
N LYS A 178 3.51 8.36 -20.25
CA LYS A 178 4.05 7.20 -20.98
C LYS A 178 5.42 6.81 -20.41
N PHE A 179 5.77 5.54 -20.52
CA PHE A 179 7.04 4.95 -20.09
C PHE A 179 7.84 4.52 -21.31
#